data_59acbd7483847f44091be3e5c92c7312
#
_entry.id   59acbd7483847f44091be3e5c92c7312
#
_cell.length_a   1.000
_cell.length_b   1.000
_cell.length_c   1.000
_cell.angle_alpha   90.00
_cell.angle_beta   90.00
_cell.angle_gamma   90.00
#
_symmetry.space_group_name_H-M   'P 1'
#
loop_
_entity.id
_entity.type
_entity.pdbx_description
1 polymer ?
#
loop_
_entity_poly.entity_id
_entity_poly.type
_entity_poly.pdbx_seq_one_letter_code
_entity_poly.pdbx_strand_id
1 'polypeptide(L)'
;MMKFLLAAINAKYIHSNLAVYSLKAFAQHRMPELQIEIGEYTINHQMDQILWDIYRRKPDVIGFSCYIWNISSVLELVRDVAQVLPETEIWLGGPEAFYDAEGILLRNPEIRGIFCGEAERRPAGDVS
;
A
#
# COMPACT_ATOMS: atom_id res chain seq x y z
N MET A 1 -14.70 -13.53 -3.48
CA MET A 1 -13.78 -13.31 -2.38
C MET A 1 -12.87 -12.12 -2.70
N MET A 2 -12.72 -11.21 -1.76
CA MET A 2 -11.90 -10.02 -1.98
C MET A 2 -10.42 -10.34 -1.82
N LYS A 3 -9.62 -9.94 -2.77
CA LYS A 3 -8.18 -10.15 -2.74
C LYS A 3 -7.47 -8.87 -2.28
N PHE A 4 -6.68 -8.99 -1.25
CA PHE A 4 -5.90 -7.90 -0.69
C PHE A 4 -4.41 -8.18 -0.93
N LEU A 5 -3.74 -7.29 -1.65
CA LEU A 5 -2.30 -7.40 -1.87
C LEU A 5 -1.58 -6.40 -0.97
N LEU A 6 -0.68 -6.89 -0.14
CA LEU A 6 0.22 -6.06 0.64
C LEU A 6 1.55 -5.99 -0.08
N ALA A 7 1.89 -4.82 -0.60
CA ALA A 7 3.10 -4.62 -1.39
C ALA A 7 4.18 -3.96 -0.53
N ALA A 8 5.30 -4.65 -0.40
CA ALA A 8 6.46 -4.16 0.34
C ALA A 8 7.60 -3.90 -0.63
N ILE A 9 8.08 -2.66 -0.69
CA ILE A 9 9.25 -2.32 -1.51
C ILE A 9 10.41 -2.10 -0.57
N ASN A 10 11.24 -3.11 -0.42
CA ASN A 10 12.29 -3.17 0.57
C ASN A 10 13.59 -2.55 0.07
N ALA A 11 14.43 -2.09 0.99
CA ALA A 11 15.79 -1.71 0.67
C ALA A 11 16.59 -2.95 0.26
N LYS A 12 17.70 -2.74 -0.44
CA LYS A 12 18.49 -3.80 -1.07
C LYS A 12 18.82 -4.97 -0.15
N TYR A 13 19.13 -4.70 1.11
CA TYR A 13 19.58 -5.72 2.05
C TYR A 13 18.56 -6.02 3.15
N ILE A 14 17.35 -5.51 3.03
CA ILE A 14 16.28 -5.74 3.99
C ILE A 14 15.18 -6.51 3.29
N HIS A 15 14.97 -7.76 3.72
CA HIS A 15 14.04 -8.67 3.08
C HIS A 15 12.73 -8.85 3.83
N SER A 16 12.59 -8.27 5.02
CA SER A 16 11.34 -8.34 5.76
C SER A 16 10.93 -6.95 6.19
N ASN A 17 9.61 -6.74 6.27
CA ASN A 17 9.04 -5.43 6.52
C ASN A 17 7.93 -5.61 7.56
N LEU A 18 8.21 -5.21 8.79
CA LEU A 18 7.27 -5.40 9.89
C LEU A 18 5.94 -4.70 9.66
N ALA A 19 5.96 -3.56 8.97
CA ALA A 19 4.71 -2.83 8.70
C ALA A 19 3.76 -3.66 7.83
N VAL A 20 4.30 -4.42 6.88
CA VAL A 20 3.48 -5.30 6.03
C VAL A 20 2.81 -6.38 6.86
N TYR A 21 3.55 -7.00 7.78
CA TYR A 21 2.97 -8.05 8.62
C TYR A 21 1.96 -7.49 9.61
N SER A 22 2.19 -6.29 10.12
CA SER A 22 1.23 -5.60 10.97
C SER A 22 -0.06 -5.29 10.22
N LEU A 23 0.05 -4.82 8.99
CA LEU A 23 -1.10 -4.58 8.13
C LEU A 23 -1.86 -5.86 7.83
N LYS A 24 -1.14 -6.96 7.59
CA LYS A 24 -1.76 -8.25 7.35
C LYS A 24 -2.58 -8.69 8.56
N ALA A 25 -1.99 -8.60 9.76
CA ALA A 25 -2.67 -8.97 10.98
C ALA A 25 -3.92 -8.11 11.21
N PHE A 26 -3.79 -6.79 10.99
CA PHE A 26 -4.89 -5.86 11.13
C PHE A 26 -6.03 -6.19 10.16
N ALA A 27 -5.69 -6.42 8.91
CA ALA A 27 -6.69 -6.72 7.89
C ALA A 27 -7.39 -8.05 8.15
N GLN A 28 -6.65 -9.07 8.56
CA GLN A 28 -7.22 -10.37 8.90
C GLN A 28 -8.13 -10.29 10.11
N HIS A 29 -7.78 -9.48 11.10
CA HIS A 29 -8.62 -9.29 12.27
C HIS A 29 -9.95 -8.65 11.91
N ARG A 30 -9.91 -7.64 11.02
CA ARG A 30 -11.11 -6.91 10.60
C ARG A 30 -11.98 -7.71 9.64
N MET A 31 -11.34 -8.42 8.72
CA MET A 31 -12.04 -9.14 7.66
C MET A 31 -11.40 -10.51 7.47
N PRO A 32 -11.72 -11.48 8.32
CA PRO A 32 -11.08 -12.79 8.26
C PRO A 32 -11.32 -13.54 6.95
N GLU A 33 -12.30 -13.12 6.17
CA GLU A 33 -12.59 -13.75 4.87
C GLU A 33 -11.71 -13.23 3.74
N LEU A 34 -10.88 -12.21 3.99
CA LEU A 34 -10.01 -11.68 2.95
C LEU A 34 -8.94 -12.69 2.54
N GLN A 35 -8.73 -12.80 1.25
CA GLN A 35 -7.57 -13.49 0.72
C GLN A 35 -6.41 -12.48 0.67
N ILE A 36 -5.42 -12.65 1.54
CA ILE A 36 -4.32 -11.71 1.66
C ILE A 36 -3.05 -12.32 1.05
N GLU A 37 -2.47 -11.59 0.11
CA GLU A 37 -1.18 -11.92 -0.50
C GLU A 37 -0.16 -10.87 -0.12
N ILE A 38 1.09 -11.26 0.00
CA ILE A 38 2.20 -10.34 0.22
C ILE A 38 3.09 -10.37 -1.00
N GLY A 39 3.28 -9.20 -1.63
CA GLY A 39 4.23 -9.04 -2.71
C GLY A 39 5.46 -8.30 -2.20
N GLU A 40 6.62 -8.93 -2.27
CA GLU A 40 7.86 -8.31 -1.83
C GLU A 40 8.72 -7.95 -3.04
N TYR A 41 9.10 -6.68 -3.10
CA TYR A 41 9.93 -6.12 -4.16
C TYR A 41 11.10 -5.39 -3.52
N THR A 42 12.08 -5.04 -4.30
CA THR A 42 13.18 -4.20 -3.81
C THR A 42 13.26 -2.92 -4.61
N ILE A 43 13.90 -1.90 -4.04
CA ILE A 43 14.10 -0.63 -4.74
C ILE A 43 14.97 -0.77 -5.99
N ASN A 44 15.64 -1.93 -6.15
CA ASN A 44 16.42 -2.23 -7.33
C ASN A 44 15.58 -2.78 -8.49
N HIS A 45 14.36 -3.21 -8.23
CA HIS A 45 13.45 -3.61 -9.30
C HIS A 45 13.04 -2.39 -10.11
N GLN A 46 12.90 -2.56 -11.41
CA GLN A 46 12.38 -1.49 -12.23
C GLN A 46 10.90 -1.27 -11.92
N MET A 47 10.47 -0.04 -11.97
CA MET A 47 9.10 0.33 -11.60
C MET A 47 8.05 -0.37 -12.45
N ASP A 48 8.31 -0.52 -13.74
CA ASP A 48 7.37 -1.20 -14.63
C ASP A 48 7.28 -2.70 -14.36
N GLN A 49 8.34 -3.31 -13.86
CA GLN A 49 8.30 -4.71 -13.42
C GLN A 49 7.40 -4.89 -12.20
N ILE A 50 7.52 -3.98 -11.25
CA ILE A 50 6.67 -3.98 -10.05
C ILE A 50 5.21 -3.76 -10.44
N LEU A 51 4.96 -2.78 -11.30
CA LEU A 51 3.63 -2.48 -11.79
C LEU A 51 3.02 -3.67 -12.52
N TRP A 52 3.80 -4.34 -13.36
CA TRP A 52 3.34 -5.52 -14.08
C TRP A 52 2.91 -6.64 -13.13
N ASP A 53 3.70 -6.89 -12.09
CA ASP A 53 3.37 -7.93 -11.13
C ASP A 53 2.08 -7.61 -10.37
N ILE A 54 1.91 -6.34 -9.98
CA ILE A 54 0.69 -5.89 -9.33
C ILE A 54 -0.50 -6.05 -10.27
N TYR A 55 -0.34 -5.60 -11.51
CA TYR A 55 -1.41 -5.69 -12.51
C TYR A 55 -1.81 -7.15 -12.75
N ARG A 56 -0.83 -8.04 -12.85
CA ARG A 56 -1.07 -9.46 -13.08
C ARG A 56 -1.87 -10.10 -11.93
N ARG A 57 -1.64 -9.66 -10.71
CA ARG A 57 -2.35 -10.17 -9.54
C ARG A 57 -3.78 -9.65 -9.43
N LYS A 58 -4.07 -8.52 -10.02
CA LYS A 58 -5.40 -7.89 -10.04
C LYS A 58 -6.07 -7.85 -8.67
N PRO A 59 -5.44 -7.19 -7.68
CA PRO A 59 -6.02 -7.12 -6.35
C PRO A 59 -7.26 -6.22 -6.33
N ASP A 60 -8.19 -6.53 -5.44
CA ASP A 60 -9.31 -5.63 -5.17
C ASP A 60 -8.89 -4.47 -4.31
N VAL A 61 -7.96 -4.72 -3.38
CA VAL A 61 -7.37 -3.71 -2.51
C VAL A 61 -5.87 -3.92 -2.49
N ILE A 62 -5.11 -2.84 -2.56
CA ILE A 62 -3.65 -2.89 -2.43
C ILE A 62 -3.22 -1.95 -1.30
N GLY A 63 -2.31 -2.43 -0.45
CA GLY A 63 -1.68 -1.63 0.58
C GLY A 63 -0.19 -1.57 0.36
N PHE A 64 0.36 -0.37 0.34
CA PHE A 64 1.80 -0.16 0.23
C PHE A 64 2.38 0.22 1.58
N SER A 65 3.52 -0.34 1.89
CA SER A 65 4.27 -0.02 3.10
C SER A 65 5.29 1.07 2.77
N CYS A 66 5.21 2.22 3.45
CA CYS A 66 5.96 3.41 3.11
C CYS A 66 7.02 3.74 4.15
N TYR A 67 8.24 3.93 3.68
CA TYR A 67 9.40 4.35 4.46
C TYR A 67 10.11 5.47 3.73
N ILE A 68 11.04 6.10 4.42
CA ILE A 68 11.79 7.23 3.83
C ILE A 68 12.52 6.84 2.54
N TRP A 69 12.96 5.58 2.44
CA TRP A 69 13.71 5.14 1.26
C TRP A 69 12.82 4.76 0.08
N ASN A 70 11.52 4.58 0.27
CA ASN A 70 10.66 4.12 -0.82
C ASN A 70 9.44 5.00 -1.09
N ILE A 71 9.21 6.04 -0.28
CA ILE A 71 7.95 6.82 -0.39
C ILE A 71 7.76 7.41 -1.78
N SER A 72 8.82 7.91 -2.40
CA SER A 72 8.72 8.49 -3.74
C SER A 72 8.34 7.43 -4.78
N SER A 73 8.95 6.25 -4.69
CA SER A 73 8.64 5.14 -5.59
C SER A 73 7.20 4.66 -5.39
N VAL A 74 6.75 4.59 -4.12
CA VAL A 74 5.39 4.17 -3.82
C VAL A 74 4.38 5.16 -4.41
N LEU A 75 4.60 6.45 -4.26
CA LEU A 75 3.66 7.44 -4.79
C LEU A 75 3.60 7.41 -6.31
N GLU A 76 4.72 7.13 -6.96
CA GLU A 76 4.75 6.93 -8.41
C GLU A 76 3.95 5.71 -8.82
N LEU A 77 4.13 4.58 -8.11
CA LEU A 77 3.36 3.36 -8.36
C LEU A 77 1.87 3.57 -8.12
N VAL A 78 1.50 4.34 -7.11
CA VAL A 78 0.09 4.64 -6.83
C VAL A 78 -0.59 5.25 -8.06
N ARG A 79 0.06 6.22 -8.69
CA ARG A 79 -0.49 6.86 -9.89
C ARG A 79 -0.64 5.87 -11.03
N ASP A 80 0.36 5.03 -11.23
CA ASP A 80 0.36 4.05 -12.30
C ASP A 80 -0.69 2.95 -12.05
N VAL A 81 -0.79 2.47 -10.82
CA VAL A 81 -1.81 1.48 -10.45
C VAL A 81 -3.21 2.04 -10.66
N ALA A 82 -3.43 3.29 -10.28
CA ALA A 82 -4.73 3.93 -10.47
C ALA A 82 -5.13 4.00 -11.94
N GLN A 83 -4.14 4.12 -12.84
CA GLN A 83 -4.42 4.16 -14.28
C GLN A 83 -4.72 2.79 -14.86
N VAL A 84 -4.00 1.75 -14.44
CA VAL A 84 -4.16 0.41 -15.04
C VAL A 84 -5.19 -0.44 -14.30
N LEU A 85 -5.45 -0.14 -13.05
CA LEU A 85 -6.42 -0.84 -12.21
C LEU A 85 -7.33 0.19 -11.52
N PRO A 86 -8.21 0.85 -12.28
CA PRO A 86 -8.97 1.98 -11.72
C PRO A 86 -9.97 1.58 -10.63
N GLU A 87 -10.32 0.31 -10.53
CA GLU A 87 -11.24 -0.17 -9.51
C GLU A 87 -10.54 -0.69 -8.26
N THR A 88 -9.22 -0.77 -8.28
CA THR A 88 -8.47 -1.23 -7.11
C THR A 88 -8.40 -0.11 -6.08
N GLU A 89 -8.76 -0.45 -4.85
CA GLU A 89 -8.70 0.48 -3.72
C GLU A 89 -7.27 0.52 -3.19
N ILE A 90 -6.70 1.72 -3.07
CA ILE A 90 -5.29 1.90 -2.73
C ILE A 90 -5.16 2.47 -1.32
N TRP A 91 -4.37 1.80 -0.48
CA TRP A 91 -4.05 2.22 0.87
C TRP A 91 -2.54 2.29 1.06
N LEU A 92 -2.11 3.17 1.94
CA LEU A 92 -0.71 3.25 2.37
C LEU A 92 -0.60 2.90 3.85
N GLY A 93 0.59 2.48 4.25
CA GLY A 93 0.91 2.22 5.64
C GLY A 93 2.38 2.50 5.88
N GLY A 94 2.82 2.37 7.14
CA GLY A 94 4.19 2.59 7.50
C GLY A 94 4.46 3.99 8.02
N PRO A 95 5.64 4.21 8.64
CA PRO A 95 5.90 5.45 9.36
C PRO A 95 5.94 6.68 8.48
N GLU A 96 6.47 6.57 7.25
CA GLU A 96 6.60 7.74 6.39
C GLU A 96 5.25 8.20 5.85
N ALA A 97 4.35 7.25 5.56
CA ALA A 97 3.00 7.60 5.12
C ALA A 97 2.22 8.32 6.23
N PHE A 98 2.38 7.85 7.46
CA PHE A 98 1.67 8.44 8.59
C PHE A 98 2.19 9.84 8.93
N TYR A 99 3.49 10.06 8.77
CA TYR A 99 4.13 11.32 9.13
C TYR A 99 3.48 12.53 8.42
N ASP A 100 3.11 12.36 7.14
CA ASP A 100 2.49 13.44 6.37
C ASP A 100 1.18 12.96 5.74
N ALA A 101 0.37 12.26 6.52
CA ALA A 101 -0.83 11.61 6.01
C ALA A 101 -1.78 12.58 5.30
N GLU A 102 -2.06 13.73 5.92
CA GLU A 102 -2.98 14.70 5.34
C GLU A 102 -2.46 15.26 4.02
N GLY A 103 -1.17 15.62 3.98
CA GLY A 103 -0.56 16.14 2.75
C GLY A 103 -0.57 15.12 1.65
N ILE A 104 -0.23 13.88 1.97
CA ILE A 104 -0.21 12.79 0.99
C ILE A 104 -1.61 12.56 0.43
N LEU A 105 -2.62 12.50 1.27
CA LEU A 105 -4.00 12.30 0.83
C LEU A 105 -4.51 13.44 -0.05
N LEU A 106 -4.15 14.68 0.29
CA LEU A 106 -4.55 15.83 -0.50
C LEU A 106 -3.90 15.86 -1.88
N ARG A 107 -2.62 15.47 -1.96
CA ARG A 107 -1.88 15.48 -3.22
C ARG A 107 -2.14 14.26 -4.09
N ASN A 108 -2.67 13.20 -3.51
CA ASN A 108 -2.87 11.92 -4.20
C ASN A 108 -4.30 11.42 -3.97
N PRO A 109 -5.29 11.98 -4.68
CA PRO A 109 -6.70 11.65 -4.43
C PRO A 109 -7.07 10.20 -4.75
N GLU A 110 -6.22 9.48 -5.48
CA GLU A 110 -6.44 8.06 -5.76
C GLU A 110 -6.21 7.18 -4.53
N ILE A 111 -5.61 7.69 -3.46
CA ILE A 111 -5.37 6.93 -2.25
C ILE A 111 -6.62 6.97 -1.37
N ARG A 112 -7.12 5.79 -0.98
CA ARG A 112 -8.32 5.66 -0.17
C ARG A 112 -8.08 6.03 1.28
N GLY A 113 -6.92 5.68 1.82
CA GLY A 113 -6.58 6.00 3.21
C GLY A 113 -5.20 5.53 3.59
N ILE A 114 -4.83 5.79 4.84
CA ILE A 114 -3.52 5.44 5.37
C ILE A 114 -3.71 4.72 6.70
N PHE A 115 -3.08 3.55 6.83
CA PHE A 115 -3.04 2.79 8.08
C PHE A 115 -1.82 3.18 8.90
N CYS A 116 -2.01 3.27 10.20
CA CYS A 116 -0.89 3.49 11.11
C CYS A 116 -1.05 2.58 12.32
N GLY A 117 -0.54 1.36 12.23
CA GLY A 117 -0.70 0.40 13.31
C GLY A 117 -2.16 0.16 13.60
N GLU A 118 -2.62 0.54 14.77
CA GLU A 118 -4.00 0.36 15.20
C GLU A 118 -4.93 1.47 14.73
N ALA A 119 -4.38 2.58 14.25
CA ALA A 119 -5.17 3.72 13.79
C ALA A 119 -5.15 3.81 12.27
N GLU A 120 -6.18 4.42 11.71
CA GLU A 120 -6.21 4.69 10.29
C GLU A 120 -6.49 6.16 10.04
N ARG A 121 -5.93 6.67 8.94
CA ARG A 121 -6.20 8.02 8.46
C ARG A 121 -6.91 7.92 7.13
N ARG A 122 -7.92 8.76 6.96
CA ARG A 122 -8.72 8.82 5.74
C ARG A 122 -8.75 10.24 5.21
N PRO A 123 -9.18 10.43 3.97
CA PRO A 123 -9.36 11.78 3.43
C PRO A 123 -10.27 12.61 4.31
N ALA A 124 -10.09 13.92 4.26
CA ALA A 124 -10.95 14.85 5.00
C ALA A 124 -12.41 14.61 4.62
N GLY A 125 -13.27 14.54 5.63
CA GLY A 125 -14.68 14.27 5.44
C GLY A 125 -15.10 12.83 5.72
N ASP A 126 -14.16 11.90 5.74
CA ASP A 126 -14.44 10.53 6.15
C ASP A 126 -14.40 10.44 7.67
N VAL A 127 -15.41 9.81 8.24
CA VAL A 127 -15.50 9.60 9.68
C VAL A 127 -15.22 8.13 9.94
N SER A 128 -14.22 7.85 10.75
CA SER A 128 -13.85 6.48 11.10
C SER A 128 -14.41 6.08 12.46
#